data_d87524471fa0e12a859524ab54182f1b
#
_entry.id   d87524471fa0e12a859524ab54182f1b
#
_cell.length_a   1.000
_cell.length_b   1.000
_cell.length_c   1.000
_cell.angle_alpha   90.00
_cell.angle_beta   90.00
_cell.angle_gamma   90.00
#
_symmetry.space_group_name_H-M   'P 1'
#
loop_
_entity.id
_entity.type
_entity.pdbx_description
1 polymer ?
#
loop_
_entity_poly.entity_id
_entity_poly.type
_entity_poly.pdbx_seq_one_letter_code
_entity_poly.pdbx_strand_id
1 'polypeptide(L)'
;EDHSGAKPGEATDFILGMIERYGQELYWVTSGPLTDIARVLRKDSATAVKAGAVYVMGGAIASPGNTGTYTEALSEANVRLDIPATAEVLDSKLPVVLVGLDVTRKTLFSFEDHERWHDIGTKSALFLYEALKHYLGAYQKFHPYLGGCGLHDPLAAVAAVHPEILTTIPMH
;
A
#
# COMPACT_ATOMS: atom_id res chain seq x y z
N GLU A 1 -16.53 7.17 18.26
CA GLU A 1 -15.97 8.55 18.26
C GLU A 1 -16.84 9.43 17.36
N ASP A 2 -17.15 10.63 17.83
CA ASP A 2 -17.95 11.59 17.08
C ASP A 2 -17.07 12.26 16.01
N HIS A 3 -17.31 11.94 14.74
CA HIS A 3 -16.65 12.53 13.58
C HIS A 3 -17.42 13.74 13.00
N SER A 4 -18.37 14.31 13.76
CA SER A 4 -19.22 15.44 13.30
C SER A 4 -18.42 16.71 12.95
N GLY A 5 -17.16 16.80 13.40
CA GLY A 5 -16.25 17.90 13.06
C GLY A 5 -15.45 17.72 11.76
N ALA A 6 -15.48 16.53 11.14
CA ALA A 6 -14.78 16.28 9.88
C ALA A 6 -15.52 17.01 8.74
N LYS A 7 -14.87 17.98 8.12
CA LYS A 7 -15.42 18.65 6.94
C LYS A 7 -15.23 17.75 5.72
N PRO A 8 -16.30 17.43 4.97
CA PRO A 8 -16.17 16.79 3.67
C PRO A 8 -15.31 17.69 2.78
N GLY A 9 -14.23 17.16 2.26
CA GLY A 9 -13.37 17.83 1.30
C GLY A 9 -13.12 16.90 0.12
N GLU A 10 -12.86 17.48 -1.04
CA GLU A 10 -12.38 16.73 -2.19
C GLU A 10 -10.96 16.23 -1.87
N ALA A 11 -10.77 14.92 -1.75
CA ALA A 11 -9.47 14.30 -1.49
C ALA A 11 -8.41 14.75 -2.51
N THR A 12 -8.81 14.90 -3.77
CA THR A 12 -7.97 15.38 -4.87
C THR A 12 -7.41 16.78 -4.59
N ASP A 13 -8.24 17.72 -4.11
CA ASP A 13 -7.82 19.09 -3.79
C ASP A 13 -6.88 19.11 -2.60
N PHE A 14 -7.18 18.31 -1.58
CA PHE A 14 -6.30 18.18 -0.42
C PHE A 14 -4.91 17.66 -0.85
N ILE A 15 -4.86 16.61 -1.66
CA ILE A 15 -3.59 16.02 -2.12
C ILE A 15 -2.80 17.03 -2.96
N LEU A 16 -3.42 17.72 -3.92
CA LEU A 16 -2.77 18.76 -4.72
C LEU A 16 -2.23 19.88 -3.83
N GLY A 17 -3.00 20.36 -2.85
CA GLY A 17 -2.53 21.35 -1.91
C GLY A 17 -1.36 20.90 -1.05
N MET A 18 -1.31 19.63 -0.68
CA MET A 18 -0.16 19.05 0.03
C MET A 18 1.09 18.98 -0.86
N ILE A 19 0.92 18.60 -2.15
CA ILE A 19 2.01 18.58 -3.12
C ILE A 19 2.53 20.00 -3.39
N GLU A 20 1.64 20.98 -3.56
CA GLU A 20 2.05 22.38 -3.71
C GLU A 20 2.85 22.90 -2.51
N ARG A 21 2.46 22.48 -1.30
CA ARG A 21 3.08 22.93 -0.05
C ARG A 21 4.46 22.30 0.19
N TYR A 22 4.60 21.01 -0.09
CA TYR A 22 5.79 20.23 0.30
C TYR A 22 6.64 19.78 -0.89
N GLY A 23 6.10 19.74 -2.10
CA GLY A 23 6.85 19.39 -3.32
C GLY A 23 7.61 18.08 -3.19
N GLN A 24 8.91 18.15 -3.41
CA GLN A 24 9.83 17.00 -3.36
C GLN A 24 9.98 16.36 -1.96
N GLU A 25 9.55 17.03 -0.90
CA GLU A 25 9.56 16.47 0.47
C GLU A 25 8.34 15.60 0.75
N LEU A 26 7.32 15.63 -0.13
CA LEU A 26 6.13 14.82 0.00
C LEU A 26 6.34 13.43 -0.60
N TYR A 27 6.26 12.41 0.24
CA TYR A 27 6.14 11.03 -0.19
C TYR A 27 4.70 10.57 -0.01
N TRP A 28 4.13 10.04 -1.07
CA TRP A 28 2.76 9.59 -1.10
C TRP A 28 2.74 8.05 -1.08
N VAL A 29 2.14 7.46 -0.06
CA VAL A 29 1.98 6.01 0.06
C VAL A 29 0.54 5.63 -0.27
N THR A 30 0.36 4.66 -1.15
CA THR A 30 -0.95 4.13 -1.52
C THR A 30 -1.05 2.65 -1.21
N SER A 31 -2.12 2.26 -0.51
CA SER A 31 -2.43 0.91 -0.07
C SER A 31 -3.71 0.36 -0.71
N GLY A 32 -4.17 0.96 -1.79
CA GLY A 32 -5.37 0.60 -2.53
C GLY A 32 -5.25 0.87 -4.02
N PRO A 33 -6.38 0.81 -4.76
CA PRO A 33 -6.42 1.14 -6.19
C PRO A 33 -5.90 2.55 -6.47
N LEU A 34 -5.30 2.75 -7.65
CA LEU A 34 -4.68 4.03 -8.02
C LEU A 34 -5.68 5.08 -8.52
N THR A 35 -6.97 4.87 -8.29
CA THR A 35 -8.06 5.75 -8.72
C THR A 35 -7.86 7.20 -8.29
N ASP A 36 -7.47 7.44 -7.03
CA ASP A 36 -7.31 8.80 -6.51
C ASP A 36 -6.06 9.47 -7.08
N ILE A 37 -4.98 8.72 -7.32
CA ILE A 37 -3.79 9.26 -8.01
C ILE A 37 -4.14 9.66 -9.44
N ALA A 38 -4.86 8.81 -10.17
CA ALA A 38 -5.31 9.13 -11.53
C ALA A 38 -6.22 10.37 -11.55
N ARG A 39 -7.10 10.55 -10.55
CA ARG A 39 -7.92 11.76 -10.41
C ARG A 39 -7.07 13.02 -10.20
N VAL A 40 -6.04 12.92 -9.35
CA VAL A 40 -5.09 14.02 -9.11
C VAL A 40 -4.34 14.37 -10.40
N LEU A 41 -3.85 13.39 -11.14
CA LEU A 41 -3.18 13.59 -12.43
C LEU A 41 -4.10 14.27 -13.46
N ARG A 42 -5.34 13.83 -13.58
CA ARG A 42 -6.32 14.42 -14.50
C ARG A 42 -6.67 15.85 -14.13
N LYS A 43 -6.70 16.17 -12.84
CA LYS A 43 -7.05 17.51 -12.36
C LYS A 43 -5.91 18.51 -12.58
N ASP A 44 -4.69 18.14 -12.17
CA ASP A 44 -3.49 18.97 -12.35
C ASP A 44 -2.23 18.10 -12.37
N SER A 45 -1.88 17.62 -13.55
CA SER A 45 -0.67 16.80 -13.74
C SER A 45 0.62 17.60 -13.48
N ALA A 46 0.62 18.90 -13.75
CA ALA A 46 1.80 19.75 -13.57
C ALA A 46 2.15 19.92 -12.09
N THR A 47 1.14 19.97 -11.22
CA THR A 47 1.35 19.96 -9.77
C THR A 47 1.65 18.54 -9.27
N ALA A 48 0.91 17.53 -9.74
CA ALA A 48 1.07 16.16 -9.29
C ALA A 48 2.52 15.64 -9.40
N VAL A 49 3.19 15.92 -10.51
CA VAL A 49 4.58 15.46 -10.76
C VAL A 49 5.66 16.15 -9.92
N LYS A 50 5.28 17.12 -9.09
CA LYS A 50 6.20 17.76 -8.15
C LYS A 50 6.39 16.97 -6.86
N ALA A 51 5.58 15.94 -6.59
CA ALA A 51 5.76 15.05 -5.45
C ALA A 51 7.13 14.37 -5.49
N GLY A 52 7.73 14.12 -4.33
CA GLY A 52 9.05 13.49 -4.22
C GLY A 52 9.03 12.04 -4.68
N ALA A 53 8.05 11.25 -4.25
CA ALA A 53 7.79 9.90 -4.74
C ALA A 53 6.39 9.42 -4.39
N VAL A 54 5.91 8.44 -5.17
CA VAL A 54 4.66 7.72 -4.90
C VAL A 54 5.00 6.25 -4.68
N TYR A 55 4.91 5.80 -3.44
CA TYR A 55 5.10 4.40 -3.07
C TYR A 55 3.78 3.66 -3.20
N VAL A 56 3.71 2.74 -4.14
CA VAL A 56 2.49 2.00 -4.47
C VAL A 56 2.61 0.58 -3.93
N MET A 57 1.80 0.23 -2.92
CA MET A 57 1.58 -1.20 -2.65
C MET A 57 0.72 -1.78 -3.75
N GLY A 58 1.32 -2.57 -4.62
CA GLY A 58 0.63 -3.15 -5.77
C GLY A 58 1.56 -3.84 -6.75
N GLY A 59 0.97 -4.65 -7.62
CA GLY A 59 1.68 -5.34 -8.67
C GLY A 59 2.18 -6.74 -8.28
N ALA A 60 2.33 -7.57 -9.32
CA ALA A 60 2.78 -8.96 -9.22
C ALA A 60 3.87 -9.23 -10.26
N ILE A 61 4.92 -8.41 -10.27
CA ILE A 61 6.07 -8.56 -11.18
C ILE A 61 6.93 -9.71 -10.66
N ALA A 62 7.22 -10.69 -11.52
CA ALA A 62 7.99 -11.89 -11.18
C ALA A 62 7.46 -12.65 -9.93
N SER A 63 6.17 -12.54 -9.64
CA SER A 63 5.48 -13.21 -8.54
C SER A 63 4.07 -13.58 -8.96
N PRO A 64 3.51 -14.70 -8.49
CA PRO A 64 2.06 -14.95 -8.67
C PRO A 64 1.23 -13.80 -8.11
N GLY A 65 0.07 -13.54 -8.72
CA GLY A 65 -0.90 -12.57 -8.19
C GLY A 65 -1.59 -13.06 -6.91
N ASN A 66 -2.54 -12.28 -6.41
CA ASN A 66 -3.35 -12.60 -5.24
C ASN A 66 -4.85 -12.49 -5.50
N THR A 67 -5.26 -12.43 -6.78
CA THR A 67 -6.68 -12.39 -7.19
C THR A 67 -7.09 -13.72 -7.79
N GLY A 68 -8.26 -14.23 -7.39
CA GLY A 68 -8.80 -15.50 -7.89
C GLY A 68 -8.38 -16.72 -7.07
N THR A 69 -8.51 -17.90 -7.67
CA THR A 69 -8.03 -19.14 -7.08
C THR A 69 -6.52 -19.22 -7.17
N TYR A 70 -5.89 -20.00 -6.29
CA TYR A 70 -4.44 -20.13 -6.18
C TYR A 70 -3.73 -20.49 -7.50
N THR A 71 -4.43 -21.17 -8.40
CA THR A 71 -3.92 -21.59 -9.72
C THR A 71 -4.11 -20.55 -10.82
N GLU A 72 -4.94 -19.53 -10.58
CA GLU A 72 -5.34 -18.52 -11.59
C GLU A 72 -4.99 -17.08 -11.19
N ALA A 73 -4.27 -16.90 -10.09
CA ALA A 73 -3.90 -15.58 -9.59
C ALA A 73 -2.84 -14.95 -10.48
N LEU A 74 -3.26 -14.27 -11.54
CA LEU A 74 -2.39 -13.60 -12.52
C LEU A 74 -2.11 -12.14 -12.17
N SER A 75 -2.96 -11.51 -11.36
CA SER A 75 -2.86 -10.09 -11.04
C SER A 75 -2.87 -9.82 -9.54
N GLU A 76 -2.34 -8.66 -9.16
CA GLU A 76 -2.44 -8.15 -7.80
C GLU A 76 -3.77 -7.40 -7.61
N ALA A 77 -4.32 -7.44 -6.39
CA ALA A 77 -5.67 -6.97 -6.11
C ALA A 77 -5.86 -5.47 -6.35
N ASN A 78 -4.94 -4.63 -5.85
CA ASN A 78 -5.04 -3.17 -5.97
C ASN A 78 -4.96 -2.73 -7.44
N VAL A 79 -4.05 -3.33 -8.21
CA VAL A 79 -3.93 -3.11 -9.66
C VAL A 79 -5.21 -3.53 -10.39
N ARG A 80 -5.78 -4.68 -10.05
CA ARG A 80 -6.96 -5.22 -10.71
C ARG A 80 -8.22 -4.40 -10.44
N LEU A 81 -8.33 -3.79 -9.28
CA LEU A 81 -9.52 -3.02 -8.89
C LEU A 81 -9.73 -1.77 -9.76
N ASP A 82 -8.65 -1.19 -10.32
CA ASP A 82 -8.75 -0.08 -11.29
C ASP A 82 -7.59 -0.13 -12.28
N ILE A 83 -7.71 -1.02 -13.28
CA ILE A 83 -6.70 -1.21 -14.33
C ILE A 83 -6.45 0.06 -15.13
N PRO A 84 -7.51 0.81 -15.59
CA PRO A 84 -7.30 2.05 -16.32
C PRO A 84 -6.52 3.11 -15.52
N ALA A 85 -6.86 3.29 -14.24
CA ALA A 85 -6.13 4.22 -13.38
C ALA A 85 -4.67 3.77 -13.17
N THR A 86 -4.44 2.47 -13.01
CA THR A 86 -3.08 1.92 -12.87
C THR A 86 -2.25 2.21 -14.13
N ALA A 87 -2.79 1.96 -15.31
CA ALA A 87 -2.11 2.24 -16.57
C ALA A 87 -1.76 3.74 -16.69
N GLU A 88 -2.72 4.62 -16.41
CA GLU A 88 -2.51 6.07 -16.47
C GLU A 88 -1.43 6.55 -15.51
N VAL A 89 -1.40 6.03 -14.28
CA VAL A 89 -0.38 6.39 -13.27
C VAL A 89 1.00 5.91 -13.69
N LEU A 90 1.13 4.67 -14.17
CA LEU A 90 2.40 4.10 -14.61
C LEU A 90 2.94 4.78 -15.87
N ASP A 91 2.07 5.23 -16.78
CA ASP A 91 2.41 5.99 -17.98
C ASP A 91 2.74 7.47 -17.68
N SER A 92 2.49 7.93 -16.47
CA SER A 92 2.71 9.31 -16.07
C SER A 92 4.19 9.60 -15.80
N LYS A 93 4.50 10.89 -15.56
CA LYS A 93 5.83 11.33 -15.11
C LYS A 93 5.98 11.33 -13.58
N LEU A 94 5.05 10.75 -12.84
CA LEU A 94 5.19 10.60 -11.40
C LEU A 94 6.38 9.69 -11.07
N PRO A 95 7.17 10.01 -10.05
CA PRO A 95 8.24 9.13 -9.58
C PRO A 95 7.61 7.97 -8.77
N VAL A 96 7.13 6.93 -9.46
CA VAL A 96 6.47 5.77 -8.86
C VAL A 96 7.49 4.74 -8.41
N VAL A 97 7.36 4.31 -7.15
CA VAL A 97 8.06 3.14 -6.60
C VAL A 97 7.02 2.05 -6.35
N LEU A 98 7.04 1.02 -7.17
CA LEU A 98 6.12 -0.11 -7.05
C LEU A 98 6.65 -1.12 -6.03
N VAL A 99 5.90 -1.32 -4.93
CA VAL A 99 6.21 -2.29 -3.86
C VAL A 99 5.29 -3.49 -4.03
N GLY A 100 5.70 -4.41 -4.89
CA GLY A 100 4.88 -5.52 -5.36
C GLY A 100 4.89 -6.75 -4.44
N LEU A 101 4.11 -7.77 -4.86
CA LEU A 101 4.02 -9.05 -4.13
C LEU A 101 5.34 -9.82 -4.11
N ASP A 102 6.27 -9.53 -5.02
CA ASP A 102 7.61 -10.12 -5.07
C ASP A 102 8.45 -9.81 -3.82
N VAL A 103 8.21 -8.67 -3.19
CA VAL A 103 8.89 -8.27 -1.94
C VAL A 103 7.95 -8.34 -0.73
N THR A 104 6.69 -7.93 -0.84
CA THR A 104 5.79 -7.86 0.31
C THR A 104 5.45 -9.23 0.90
N ARG A 105 5.47 -10.30 0.08
CA ARG A 105 5.30 -11.68 0.55
C ARG A 105 6.49 -12.22 1.34
N LYS A 106 7.64 -11.57 1.28
CA LYS A 106 8.84 -11.93 2.06
C LYS A 106 8.85 -11.29 3.44
N THR A 107 7.95 -10.35 3.68
CA THR A 107 7.82 -9.62 4.94
C THR A 107 6.61 -10.15 5.67
N LEU A 108 6.82 -11.07 6.60
CA LEU A 108 5.77 -11.75 7.33
C LEU A 108 5.63 -11.20 8.74
N PHE A 109 4.38 -11.05 9.17
CA PHE A 109 4.00 -10.94 10.58
C PHE A 109 3.54 -12.33 11.03
N SER A 110 4.33 -12.96 11.88
CA SER A 110 4.09 -14.35 12.31
C SER A 110 3.00 -14.44 13.39
N PHE A 111 2.48 -15.66 13.61
CA PHE A 111 1.60 -15.91 14.77
C PHE A 111 2.32 -15.65 16.10
N GLU A 112 3.64 -15.88 16.17
CA GLU A 112 4.44 -15.60 17.36
C GLU A 112 4.54 -14.09 17.61
N ASP A 113 4.75 -13.27 16.57
CA ASP A 113 4.75 -11.80 16.69
C ASP A 113 3.39 -11.28 17.17
N HIS A 114 2.29 -11.91 16.71
CA HIS A 114 0.95 -11.57 17.16
C HIS A 114 0.78 -11.81 18.66
N GLU A 115 1.20 -12.98 19.18
CA GLU A 115 1.13 -13.27 20.61
C GLU A 115 2.02 -12.33 21.45
N ARG A 116 3.19 -11.93 20.93
CA ARG A 116 4.05 -10.93 21.59
C ARG A 116 3.33 -9.58 21.79
N TRP A 117 2.47 -9.17 20.88
CA TRP A 117 1.68 -7.95 21.04
C TRP A 117 0.69 -8.05 22.18
N HIS A 118 0.10 -9.22 22.40
CA HIS A 118 -0.72 -9.47 23.59
C HIS A 118 0.10 -9.29 24.87
N ASP A 119 1.29 -9.84 24.91
CA ASP A 119 2.18 -9.81 26.09
C ASP A 119 2.71 -8.40 26.42
N ILE A 120 2.86 -7.54 25.39
CA ILE A 120 3.21 -6.12 25.60
C ILE A 120 2.14 -5.39 26.43
N GLY A 121 0.87 -5.73 26.31
CA GLY A 121 -0.23 -5.29 27.16
C GLY A 121 -0.59 -3.80 27.08
N THR A 122 0.02 -3.00 26.20
CA THR A 122 -0.38 -1.61 25.99
C THR A 122 -1.72 -1.54 25.26
N LYS A 123 -2.46 -0.43 25.43
CA LYS A 123 -3.75 -0.23 24.73
C LYS A 123 -3.61 -0.39 23.21
N SER A 124 -2.56 0.16 22.62
CA SER A 124 -2.33 0.06 21.17
C SER A 124 -2.00 -1.37 20.75
N ALA A 125 -1.15 -2.06 21.52
CA ALA A 125 -0.78 -3.45 21.22
C ALA A 125 -1.99 -4.39 21.31
N LEU A 126 -2.81 -4.25 22.35
CA LEU A 126 -4.02 -5.03 22.53
C LEU A 126 -5.06 -4.74 21.43
N PHE A 127 -5.21 -3.48 21.04
CA PHE A 127 -6.09 -3.10 19.92
C PHE A 127 -5.63 -3.78 18.62
N LEU A 128 -4.34 -3.70 18.29
CA LEU A 128 -3.78 -4.31 17.09
C LEU A 128 -3.84 -5.85 17.15
N TYR A 129 -3.61 -6.43 18.33
CA TYR A 129 -3.78 -7.87 18.54
C TYR A 129 -5.19 -8.33 18.18
N GLU A 130 -6.22 -7.67 18.71
CA GLU A 130 -7.61 -8.03 18.41
C GLU A 130 -7.97 -7.76 16.94
N ALA A 131 -7.54 -6.64 16.36
CA ALA A 131 -7.82 -6.28 14.97
C ALA A 131 -7.21 -7.30 13.98
N LEU A 132 -6.02 -7.82 14.25
CA LEU A 132 -5.33 -8.76 13.36
C LEU A 132 -5.79 -10.21 13.49
N LYS A 133 -6.49 -10.60 14.54
CA LYS A 133 -7.02 -11.97 14.71
C LYS A 133 -7.78 -12.47 13.49
N HIS A 134 -8.69 -11.63 12.98
CA HIS A 134 -9.49 -12.01 11.82
C HIS A 134 -8.64 -12.17 10.56
N TYR A 135 -7.70 -11.25 10.34
CA TYR A 135 -6.82 -11.26 9.18
C TYR A 135 -5.86 -12.45 9.19
N LEU A 136 -5.22 -12.71 10.33
CA LEU A 136 -4.37 -13.91 10.52
C LEU A 136 -5.15 -15.21 10.37
N GLY A 137 -6.38 -15.28 10.90
CA GLY A 137 -7.26 -16.43 10.72
C GLY A 137 -7.60 -16.70 9.25
N ALA A 138 -7.81 -15.64 8.45
CA ALA A 138 -7.99 -15.77 7.01
C ALA A 138 -6.72 -16.30 6.33
N TYR A 139 -5.55 -15.77 6.68
CA TYR A 139 -4.27 -16.27 6.15
C TYR A 139 -4.02 -17.72 6.53
N GLN A 140 -4.28 -18.11 7.77
CA GLN A 140 -4.16 -19.50 8.21
C GLN A 140 -5.05 -20.45 7.39
N LYS A 141 -6.24 -20.00 7.01
CA LYS A 141 -7.19 -20.78 6.22
C LYS A 141 -6.78 -20.89 4.75
N PHE A 142 -6.36 -19.77 4.14
CA PHE A 142 -6.12 -19.70 2.69
C PHE A 142 -4.65 -19.86 2.30
N HIS A 143 -3.72 -19.59 3.23
CA HIS A 143 -2.28 -19.64 3.02
C HIS A 143 -1.55 -20.28 4.21
N PRO A 144 -1.94 -21.51 4.64
CA PRO A 144 -1.43 -22.13 5.87
C PRO A 144 0.10 -22.33 5.88
N TYR A 145 0.70 -22.37 4.70
CA TYR A 145 2.15 -22.55 4.51
C TYR A 145 2.99 -21.32 4.85
N LEU A 146 2.36 -20.13 5.02
CA LEU A 146 3.10 -18.88 5.29
C LEU A 146 3.48 -18.72 6.77
N GLY A 147 2.76 -19.36 7.69
CA GLY A 147 3.01 -19.21 9.13
C GLY A 147 2.72 -17.81 9.70
N GLY A 148 1.96 -16.99 8.99
CA GLY A 148 1.60 -15.62 9.33
C GLY A 148 0.91 -14.91 8.19
N CYS A 149 0.87 -13.59 8.22
CA CYS A 149 0.34 -12.76 7.14
C CYS A 149 1.40 -11.85 6.53
N GLY A 150 1.24 -11.51 5.24
CA GLY A 150 2.13 -10.56 4.57
C GLY A 150 1.91 -9.13 5.08
N LEU A 151 3.01 -8.43 5.35
CA LEU A 151 3.00 -7.01 5.71
C LEU A 151 3.03 -6.14 4.44
N HIS A 152 2.00 -6.25 3.60
CA HIS A 152 1.95 -5.60 2.29
C HIS A 152 2.05 -4.07 2.41
N ASP A 153 1.05 -3.44 2.98
CA ASP A 153 0.96 -1.99 3.14
C ASP A 153 2.01 -1.43 4.12
N PRO A 154 2.30 -2.09 5.25
CA PRO A 154 3.35 -1.64 6.15
C PRO A 154 4.72 -1.56 5.48
N LEU A 155 5.08 -2.52 4.60
CA LEU A 155 6.35 -2.48 3.89
C LEU A 155 6.43 -1.28 2.95
N ALA A 156 5.37 -0.96 2.21
CA ALA A 156 5.34 0.21 1.34
C ALA A 156 5.49 1.52 2.15
N ALA A 157 4.83 1.60 3.31
CA ALA A 157 4.93 2.76 4.19
C ALA A 157 6.34 2.92 4.79
N VAL A 158 6.95 1.82 5.25
CA VAL A 158 8.32 1.84 5.78
C VAL A 158 9.33 2.16 4.68
N ALA A 159 9.16 1.63 3.47
CA ALA A 159 10.03 1.92 2.33
C ALA A 159 10.03 3.41 1.92
N ALA A 160 8.91 4.13 2.16
CA ALA A 160 8.84 5.56 1.89
C ALA A 160 9.72 6.40 2.82
N VAL A 161 9.97 5.94 4.04
CA VAL A 161 10.84 6.64 5.03
C VAL A 161 12.21 6.00 5.18
N HIS A 162 12.34 4.74 4.77
CA HIS A 162 13.55 3.92 4.82
C HIS A 162 13.78 3.20 3.48
N PRO A 163 14.06 3.93 2.38
CA PRO A 163 14.19 3.33 1.05
C PRO A 163 15.34 2.31 0.96
N GLU A 164 16.31 2.37 1.85
CA GLU A 164 17.44 1.45 1.94
C GLU A 164 17.06 0.00 2.26
N ILE A 165 15.84 -0.25 2.74
CA ILE A 165 15.36 -1.63 3.02
C ILE A 165 15.01 -2.41 1.76
N LEU A 166 14.86 -1.73 0.63
CA LEU A 166 14.52 -2.32 -0.67
C LEU A 166 15.62 -2.07 -1.69
N THR A 167 15.86 -3.04 -2.56
CA THR A 167 16.60 -2.84 -3.79
C THR A 167 15.60 -2.54 -4.90
N THR A 168 15.68 -1.36 -5.51
CA THR A 168 14.80 -0.95 -6.60
C THR A 168 15.47 -1.18 -7.94
N ILE A 169 14.70 -1.61 -8.93
CA ILE A 169 15.15 -1.82 -10.31
C ILE A 169 14.34 -0.87 -11.20
N PRO A 170 15.00 0.04 -11.94
CA PRO A 170 14.30 0.88 -12.92
C PRO A 170 13.62 0.02 -13.98
N MET A 171 12.36 0.34 -14.29
CA MET A 171 11.58 -0.34 -15.32
C MET A 171 10.95 0.71 -16.24
N HIS A 172 10.85 0.36 -17.55
CA HIS A 172 10.26 1.18 -18.61
C HIS A 172 9.09 0.44 -19.24
#